data_453beac8aadcefb7aeda54d08d4c31f5
#
_entry.id   453beac8aadcefb7aeda54d08d4c31f5
#
_cell.length_a   1.000
_cell.length_b   1.000
_cell.length_c   1.000
_cell.angle_alpha   90.00
_cell.angle_beta   90.00
_cell.angle_gamma   90.00
#
_symmetry.space_group_name_H-M   'P 1'
#
loop_
_entity.id
_entity.type
_entity.pdbx_description
1 polymer ?
#
loop_
_entity_poly.entity_id
_entity_poly.type
_entity_poly.pdbx_seq_one_letter_code
_entity_poly.pdbx_strand_id
1 'polypeptide(L)'
;MIDPSDRIAMVHLDWPSTNWAGWILPGGGIGEGEGLHAALRREMTEETGATEENAFIGPVLWRRRHHNPNMTKGYDGQDETVYLVPCQEFELVPQMTEEELRSEHVTAIRWWTLDEMRATKDELRPEGLAELVAQTLEFGAPEVPPQLESWT
;
A
#
# COMPACT_ATOMS: atom_id res chain seq x y z
N MET A 1 6.79 1.13 0.35
CA MET A 1 8.07 0.91 1.05
C MET A 1 9.02 0.27 0.05
N ILE A 2 10.24 0.83 -0.08
CA ILE A 2 11.28 0.36 -1.00
C ILE A 2 12.55 0.10 -0.19
N ASP A 3 13.08 -1.12 -0.25
CA ASP A 3 14.33 -1.50 0.43
C ASP A 3 15.58 -1.23 -0.44
N PRO A 4 16.81 -1.41 0.11
CA PRO A 4 18.04 -1.15 -0.65
C PRO A 4 18.27 -2.06 -1.87
N SER A 5 17.50 -3.14 -2.01
CA SER A 5 17.52 -4.05 -3.18
C SER A 5 16.40 -3.74 -4.18
N ASP A 6 15.76 -2.56 -4.08
CA ASP A 6 14.62 -2.13 -4.90
C ASP A 6 13.40 -3.06 -4.82
N ARG A 7 13.23 -3.75 -3.67
CA ARG A 7 12.05 -4.56 -3.42
C ARG A 7 10.95 -3.73 -2.77
N ILE A 8 9.71 -4.07 -3.10
CA ILE A 8 8.51 -3.38 -2.65
C ILE A 8 7.77 -4.26 -1.65
N ALA A 9 7.47 -3.74 -0.47
CA ALA A 9 6.59 -4.44 0.48
C ALA A 9 5.14 -4.36 0.00
N MET A 10 4.45 -5.51 -0.04
CA MET A 10 3.05 -5.58 -0.42
C MET A 10 2.28 -6.53 0.49
N VAL A 11 1.02 -6.24 0.67
CA VAL A 11 0.07 -6.97 1.50
C VAL A 11 -0.95 -7.65 0.60
N HIS A 12 -1.21 -8.93 0.84
CA HIS A 12 -2.25 -9.67 0.15
C HIS A 12 -3.55 -9.63 0.94
N LEU A 13 -4.62 -9.22 0.28
CA LEU A 13 -5.98 -9.23 0.82
C LEU A 13 -6.83 -10.27 0.09
N ASP A 14 -7.70 -10.91 0.84
CA ASP A 14 -8.74 -11.79 0.31
C ASP A 14 -10.11 -11.35 0.88
N TRP A 15 -10.96 -10.81 0.01
CA TRP A 15 -12.30 -10.32 0.34
C TRP A 15 -13.37 -11.24 -0.22
N PRO A 16 -13.74 -12.32 0.49
CA PRO A 16 -14.72 -13.28 0.01
C PRO A 16 -16.08 -12.68 -0.34
N SER A 17 -16.48 -11.63 0.38
CA SER A 17 -17.77 -10.95 0.16
C SER A 17 -17.87 -10.27 -1.21
N THR A 18 -16.75 -9.91 -1.81
CA THR A 18 -16.68 -9.28 -3.14
C THR A 18 -16.06 -10.20 -4.19
N ASN A 19 -15.64 -11.40 -3.77
CA ASN A 19 -14.89 -12.36 -4.59
C ASN A 19 -13.63 -11.72 -5.21
N TRP A 20 -12.95 -10.86 -4.45
CA TRP A 20 -11.72 -10.22 -4.87
C TRP A 20 -10.56 -10.63 -3.95
N ALA A 21 -9.44 -10.98 -4.56
CA ALA A 21 -8.17 -11.20 -3.87
C ALA A 21 -7.04 -10.59 -4.69
N GLY A 22 -6.04 -10.01 -4.02
CA GLY A 22 -4.91 -9.39 -4.69
C GLY A 22 -3.94 -8.71 -3.75
N TRP A 23 -2.91 -8.12 -4.34
CA TRP A 23 -1.83 -7.45 -3.62
C TRP A 23 -1.99 -5.94 -3.70
N ILE A 24 -1.81 -5.28 -2.56
CA ILE A 24 -1.85 -3.83 -2.41
C ILE A 24 -0.60 -3.32 -1.71
N LEU A 25 -0.37 -2.02 -1.78
CA LEU A 25 0.64 -1.36 -0.95
C LEU A 25 0.19 -1.33 0.51
N PRO A 26 1.11 -1.45 1.49
CA PRO A 26 0.78 -1.28 2.90
C PRO A 26 0.15 0.08 3.18
N GLY A 27 -0.85 0.10 4.02
CA GLY A 27 -1.56 1.31 4.42
C GLY A 27 -3.01 1.04 4.77
N GLY A 28 -3.70 2.07 5.23
CA GLY A 28 -5.08 1.96 5.66
C GLY A 28 -5.75 3.30 5.91
N GLY A 29 -6.86 3.27 6.60
CA GLY A 29 -7.66 4.45 6.89
C GLY A 29 -7.02 5.37 7.92
N ILE A 30 -7.41 6.64 7.86
CA ILE A 30 -7.03 7.66 8.83
C ILE A 30 -8.05 7.63 9.97
N GLY A 31 -7.58 7.49 11.21
CA GLY A 31 -8.42 7.54 12.40
C GLY A 31 -8.92 8.95 12.72
N GLU A 32 -9.94 9.03 13.56
CA GLU A 32 -10.46 10.33 14.01
C GLU A 32 -9.38 11.14 14.74
N GLY A 33 -9.12 12.36 14.27
CA GLY A 33 -8.09 13.24 14.81
C GLY A 33 -6.64 12.84 14.47
N GLU A 34 -6.45 11.80 13.66
CA GLU A 34 -5.14 11.33 13.23
C GLU A 34 -4.65 12.09 11.99
N GLY A 35 -3.37 12.47 11.96
CA GLY A 35 -2.75 13.04 10.75
C GLY A 35 -2.31 11.97 9.76
N LEU A 36 -2.13 12.36 8.49
CA LEU A 36 -1.71 11.45 7.40
C LEU A 36 -0.44 10.65 7.73
N HIS A 37 0.61 11.31 8.24
CA HIS A 37 1.86 10.63 8.58
C HIS A 37 1.73 9.72 9.81
N ALA A 38 0.90 10.09 10.78
CA ALA A 38 0.64 9.25 11.96
C ALA A 38 -0.11 7.97 11.55
N ALA A 39 -1.13 8.10 10.69
CA ALA A 39 -1.85 6.96 10.13
C ALA A 39 -0.90 6.05 9.33
N LEU A 40 -0.08 6.61 8.45
CA LEU A 40 0.87 5.83 7.67
C LEU A 40 1.87 5.07 8.55
N ARG A 41 2.43 5.72 9.59
CA ARG A 41 3.33 5.06 10.54
C ARG A 41 2.66 3.91 11.27
N ARG A 42 1.44 4.13 11.76
CA ARG A 42 0.65 3.10 12.45
C ARG A 42 0.41 1.90 11.53
N GLU A 43 -0.09 2.13 10.33
CA GLU A 43 -0.37 1.06 9.36
C GLU A 43 0.90 0.28 8.96
N MET A 44 2.00 0.99 8.68
CA MET A 44 3.27 0.34 8.35
C MET A 44 3.76 -0.55 9.50
N THR A 45 3.64 -0.10 10.74
CA THR A 45 4.03 -0.90 11.91
C THR A 45 3.11 -2.11 12.07
N GLU A 46 1.80 -1.91 12.00
CA GLU A 46 0.79 -2.97 12.16
C GLU A 46 0.94 -4.05 11.09
N GLU A 47 1.05 -3.67 9.83
CA GLU A 47 1.09 -4.60 8.72
C GLU A 47 2.48 -5.18 8.43
N THR A 48 3.56 -4.43 8.68
CA THR A 48 4.91 -4.82 8.23
C THR A 48 5.93 -4.98 9.34
N GLY A 49 5.67 -4.44 10.52
CA GLY A 49 6.66 -4.33 11.60
C GLY A 49 7.67 -3.20 11.40
N ALA A 50 7.47 -2.31 10.43
CA ALA A 50 8.34 -1.16 10.22
C ALA A 50 8.32 -0.21 11.43
N THR A 51 9.48 0.36 11.73
CA THR A 51 9.69 1.33 12.81
C THR A 51 10.26 2.63 12.25
N GLU A 52 10.29 3.68 13.07
CA GLU A 52 10.94 4.95 12.71
C GLU A 52 12.46 4.80 12.50
N GLU A 53 13.06 3.72 13.01
CA GLU A 53 14.49 3.46 12.84
C GLU A 53 14.83 2.84 11.48
N ASN A 54 13.90 2.09 10.88
CA ASN A 54 14.16 1.36 9.64
C ASN A 54 13.36 1.82 8.43
N ALA A 55 12.39 2.72 8.59
CA ALA A 55 11.58 3.25 7.50
C ALA A 55 11.31 4.76 7.65
N PHE A 56 11.44 5.49 6.56
CA PHE A 56 11.36 6.96 6.55
C PHE A 56 10.26 7.40 5.59
N ILE A 57 9.30 8.18 6.06
CA ILE A 57 8.27 8.76 5.19
C ILE A 57 8.91 9.85 4.34
N GLY A 58 8.98 9.59 3.06
CA GLY A 58 9.49 10.50 2.04
C GLY A 58 8.38 11.32 1.36
N PRO A 59 8.63 11.81 0.15
CA PRO A 59 7.67 12.63 -0.58
C PRO A 59 6.46 11.83 -1.08
N VAL A 60 5.41 12.54 -1.46
CA VAL A 60 4.23 11.96 -2.12
C VAL A 60 4.60 11.54 -3.53
N LEU A 61 4.26 10.30 -3.90
CA LEU A 61 4.45 9.76 -5.25
C LEU A 61 3.28 10.10 -6.15
N TRP A 62 2.05 9.83 -5.69
CA TRP A 62 0.81 10.16 -6.37
C TRP A 62 -0.35 10.25 -5.38
N ARG A 63 -1.45 10.83 -5.84
CA ARG A 63 -2.76 10.75 -5.19
C ARG A 63 -3.70 10.00 -6.09
N ARG A 64 -4.64 9.27 -5.50
CA ARG A 64 -5.63 8.53 -6.25
C ARG A 64 -7.00 8.77 -5.67
N ARG A 65 -7.98 9.02 -6.55
CA ARG A 65 -9.39 8.91 -6.23
C ARG A 65 -9.92 7.60 -6.78
N HIS A 66 -10.35 6.74 -5.87
CA HIS A 66 -10.97 5.48 -6.21
C HIS A 66 -12.48 5.60 -6.03
N HIS A 67 -13.22 5.51 -7.13
CA HIS A 67 -14.67 5.60 -7.13
C HIS A 67 -15.28 4.22 -6.95
N ASN A 68 -16.11 4.05 -5.93
CA ASN A 68 -16.82 2.82 -5.67
C ASN A 68 -18.25 3.13 -5.19
N PRO A 69 -19.23 3.09 -6.07
CA PRO A 69 -20.63 3.41 -5.74
C PRO A 69 -21.27 2.40 -4.80
N ASN A 70 -20.62 1.26 -4.55
CA ASN A 70 -21.11 0.22 -3.65
C ASN A 70 -20.55 0.35 -2.22
N MET A 71 -19.81 1.41 -1.92
CA MET A 71 -19.34 1.65 -0.56
C MET A 71 -20.50 1.87 0.41
N THR A 72 -20.33 1.35 1.62
CA THR A 72 -21.31 1.51 2.70
C THR A 72 -21.29 2.93 3.30
N LYS A 73 -22.33 3.30 4.02
CA LYS A 73 -22.42 4.57 4.77
C LYS A 73 -22.45 5.86 3.94
N GLY A 74 -22.90 5.81 2.68
CA GLY A 74 -23.09 7.00 1.86
C GLY A 74 -21.80 7.58 1.27
N TYR A 75 -20.72 6.84 1.29
CA TYR A 75 -19.50 7.18 0.57
C TYR A 75 -19.58 6.65 -0.88
N ASP A 76 -18.99 7.41 -1.80
CA ASP A 76 -18.93 7.08 -3.24
C ASP A 76 -17.53 6.71 -3.71
N GLY A 77 -16.57 6.68 -2.77
CA GLY A 77 -15.18 6.35 -3.06
C GLY A 77 -14.25 6.68 -1.90
N GLN A 78 -12.97 6.64 -2.21
CA GLN A 78 -11.93 6.96 -1.24
C GLN A 78 -10.79 7.73 -1.91
N ASP A 79 -10.23 8.71 -1.19
CA ASP A 79 -9.03 9.42 -1.59
C ASP A 79 -7.80 8.79 -0.92
N GLU A 80 -6.79 8.49 -1.70
CA GLU A 80 -5.55 7.91 -1.24
C GLU A 80 -4.37 8.84 -1.52
N THR A 81 -3.42 8.89 -0.59
CA THR A 81 -2.13 9.54 -0.79
C THR A 81 -1.03 8.49 -0.62
N VAL A 82 -0.23 8.29 -1.65
CA VAL A 82 0.85 7.30 -1.66
C VAL A 82 2.19 8.00 -1.50
N TYR A 83 2.95 7.57 -0.52
CA TYR A 83 4.26 8.10 -0.17
C TYR A 83 5.38 7.16 -0.60
N LEU A 84 6.50 7.73 -1.02
CA LEU A 84 7.77 7.01 -1.08
C LEU A 84 8.28 6.79 0.35
N VAL A 85 8.49 5.55 0.73
CA VAL A 85 9.05 5.20 2.03
C VAL A 85 10.32 4.37 1.82
N PRO A 86 11.49 5.02 1.73
CA PRO A 86 12.75 4.30 1.76
C PRO A 86 12.91 3.59 3.10
N CYS A 87 13.38 2.36 3.08
CA CYS A 87 13.63 1.60 4.30
C CYS A 87 14.94 0.81 4.22
N GLN A 88 15.41 0.39 5.37
CA GLN A 88 16.49 -0.59 5.47
C GLN A 88 15.95 -1.97 5.12
N GLU A 89 16.84 -2.92 4.90
CA GLU A 89 16.46 -4.33 4.80
C GLU A 89 16.01 -4.83 6.19
N PHE A 90 14.80 -5.37 6.28
CA PHE A 90 14.29 -5.98 7.50
C PHE A 90 13.27 -7.07 7.15
N GLU A 91 13.03 -7.97 8.10
CA GLU A 91 12.02 -9.01 7.98
C GLU A 91 10.61 -8.41 8.18
N LEU A 92 9.71 -8.66 7.23
CA LEU A 92 8.31 -8.24 7.34
C LEU A 92 7.58 -9.14 8.33
N VAL A 93 7.23 -8.58 9.49
CA VAL A 93 6.51 -9.27 10.56
C VAL A 93 5.36 -8.39 11.02
N PRO A 94 4.12 -8.69 10.61
CA PRO A 94 2.95 -7.96 11.08
C PRO A 94 2.89 -7.92 12.62
N GLN A 95 2.54 -6.77 13.17
CA GLN A 95 2.37 -6.59 14.62
C GLN A 95 0.89 -6.75 15.03
N MET A 96 0.03 -7.07 14.10
CA MET A 96 -1.38 -7.41 14.31
C MET A 96 -1.51 -8.83 14.83
N THR A 97 -2.50 -9.07 15.68
CA THR A 97 -2.90 -10.42 16.10
C THR A 97 -3.51 -11.19 14.92
N GLU A 98 -3.58 -12.51 15.02
CA GLU A 98 -4.24 -13.33 13.98
C GLU A 98 -5.72 -12.96 13.79
N GLU A 99 -6.39 -12.51 14.85
CA GLU A 99 -7.79 -12.06 14.77
C GLU A 99 -7.91 -10.74 14.02
N GLU A 100 -7.02 -9.79 14.28
CA GLU A 100 -6.96 -8.51 13.56
C GLU A 100 -6.63 -8.73 12.08
N LEU A 101 -5.62 -9.54 11.76
CA LEU A 101 -5.30 -9.91 10.38
C LEU A 101 -6.50 -10.51 9.63
N ARG A 102 -7.24 -11.40 10.28
CA ARG A 102 -8.46 -11.99 9.70
C ARG A 102 -9.57 -10.96 9.51
N SER A 103 -9.77 -10.07 10.48
CA SER A 103 -10.79 -9.02 10.39
C SER A 103 -10.53 -8.02 9.27
N GLU A 104 -9.26 -7.81 8.94
CA GLU A 104 -8.82 -6.94 7.84
C GLU A 104 -8.55 -7.70 6.54
N HIS A 105 -8.86 -9.00 6.52
CA HIS A 105 -8.69 -9.86 5.35
C HIS A 105 -7.26 -10.00 4.84
N VAL A 106 -6.26 -9.72 5.70
CA VAL A 106 -4.85 -9.88 5.39
C VAL A 106 -4.46 -11.35 5.42
N THR A 107 -3.95 -11.87 4.33
CA THR A 107 -3.57 -13.29 4.19
C THR A 107 -2.08 -13.52 3.99
N ALA A 108 -1.35 -12.52 3.51
CA ALA A 108 0.10 -12.61 3.34
C ALA A 108 0.73 -11.21 3.27
N ILE A 109 2.02 -11.15 3.55
CA ILE A 109 2.86 -9.98 3.31
C ILE A 109 4.22 -10.46 2.83
N ARG A 110 4.79 -9.79 1.82
CA ARG A 110 6.13 -10.09 1.35
C ARG A 110 6.77 -8.93 0.59
N TRP A 111 8.09 -9.04 0.40
CA TRP A 111 8.84 -8.22 -0.54
C TRP A 111 8.68 -8.73 -1.98
N TRP A 112 8.50 -7.80 -2.90
CA TRP A 112 8.38 -8.05 -4.33
C TRP A 112 9.46 -7.32 -5.10
N THR A 113 10.11 -8.01 -6.04
CA THR A 113 10.90 -7.33 -7.08
C THR A 113 9.97 -6.81 -8.20
N LEU A 114 10.45 -5.84 -8.97
CA LEU A 114 9.70 -5.34 -10.14
C LEU A 114 9.43 -6.45 -11.16
N ASP A 115 10.40 -7.34 -11.38
CA ASP A 115 10.24 -8.46 -12.30
C ASP A 115 9.16 -9.44 -11.84
N GLU A 116 9.08 -9.74 -10.54
CA GLU A 116 8.00 -10.54 -9.99
C GLU A 116 6.64 -9.86 -10.16
N MET A 117 6.56 -8.54 -9.92
CA MET A 117 5.33 -7.78 -10.12
C MET A 117 4.84 -7.82 -11.57
N ARG A 118 5.76 -7.79 -12.54
CA ARG A 118 5.43 -7.87 -13.97
C ARG A 118 5.06 -9.29 -14.42
N ALA A 119 5.62 -10.31 -13.77
CA ALA A 119 5.42 -11.71 -14.15
C ALA A 119 4.20 -12.37 -13.48
N THR A 120 3.71 -11.82 -12.37
CA THR A 120 2.60 -12.41 -11.63
C THR A 120 1.30 -12.41 -12.41
N LYS A 121 0.45 -13.42 -12.12
CA LYS A 121 -0.95 -13.47 -12.55
C LYS A 121 -1.90 -12.96 -11.48
N ASP A 122 -1.37 -12.72 -10.27
CA ASP A 122 -2.16 -12.15 -9.18
C ASP A 122 -2.52 -10.71 -9.52
N GLU A 123 -3.66 -10.27 -9.03
CA GLU A 123 -4.09 -8.90 -9.21
C GLU A 123 -3.26 -7.96 -8.33
N LEU A 124 -2.73 -6.90 -8.92
CA LEU A 124 -2.03 -5.82 -8.22
C LEU A 124 -2.88 -4.55 -8.26
N ARG A 125 -3.03 -3.87 -7.13
CA ARG A 125 -3.76 -2.60 -7.02
C ARG A 125 -2.87 -1.47 -6.49
N PRO A 126 -3.01 -0.25 -7.05
CA PRO A 126 -3.87 0.13 -8.19
C PRO A 126 -3.49 -0.58 -9.48
N GLU A 127 -4.40 -0.59 -10.44
CA GLU A 127 -4.10 -1.07 -11.79
C GLU A 127 -2.87 -0.33 -12.35
N GLY A 128 -1.96 -1.06 -12.98
CA GLY A 128 -0.70 -0.48 -13.47
C GLY A 128 0.36 -0.26 -12.38
N LEU A 129 0.19 -0.81 -11.17
CA LEU A 129 1.12 -0.62 -10.06
C LEU A 129 2.58 -0.94 -10.43
N ALA A 130 2.83 -2.01 -11.19
CA ALA A 130 4.19 -2.36 -11.60
C ALA A 130 4.89 -1.25 -12.39
N GLU A 131 4.14 -0.56 -13.26
CA GLU A 131 4.71 0.54 -14.05
C GLU A 131 4.86 1.84 -13.22
N LEU A 132 3.98 2.10 -12.27
CA LEU A 132 4.15 3.18 -11.30
C LEU A 132 5.41 2.96 -10.44
N VAL A 133 5.65 1.72 -10.02
CA VAL A 133 6.87 1.34 -9.31
C VAL A 133 8.10 1.49 -10.20
N ALA A 134 8.04 1.03 -11.45
CA ALA A 134 9.15 1.18 -12.40
C ALA A 134 9.55 2.66 -12.58
N GLN A 135 8.58 3.54 -12.76
CA GLN A 135 8.81 4.98 -12.86
C GLN A 135 9.43 5.54 -11.58
N THR A 136 8.96 5.10 -10.42
CA THR A 136 9.52 5.53 -9.12
C THR A 136 10.96 5.08 -8.95
N LEU A 137 11.30 3.85 -9.34
CA LEU A 137 12.67 3.33 -9.27
C LEU A 137 13.62 4.05 -10.22
N GLU A 138 13.14 4.44 -11.41
CA GLU A 138 13.94 5.10 -12.43
C GLU A 138 14.13 6.60 -12.17
N PHE A 139 13.05 7.31 -11.79
CA PHE A 139 13.02 8.78 -11.72
C PHE A 139 12.89 9.34 -10.30
N GLY A 140 12.63 8.50 -9.30
CA GLY A 140 12.29 8.95 -7.95
C GLY A 140 10.89 9.56 -7.87
N ALA A 141 10.64 10.33 -6.81
CA ALA A 141 9.37 11.01 -6.63
C ALA A 141 9.23 12.20 -7.61
N PRO A 142 8.05 12.39 -8.21
CA PRO A 142 7.80 13.52 -9.09
C PRO A 142 7.76 14.84 -8.30
N GLU A 143 8.18 15.94 -8.92
CA GLU A 143 8.10 17.28 -8.31
C GLU A 143 6.64 17.66 -8.01
N VAL A 144 5.73 17.32 -8.93
CA VAL A 144 4.29 17.50 -8.76
C VAL A 144 3.62 16.12 -8.82
N PRO A 145 3.10 15.61 -7.67
CA PRO A 145 2.46 14.31 -7.65
C PRO A 145 1.22 14.26 -8.54
N PRO A 146 1.14 13.29 -9.47
CA PRO A 146 -0.04 13.15 -10.32
C PRO A 146 -1.29 12.75 -9.51
N GLN A 147 -2.45 13.18 -10.02
CA GLN A 147 -3.75 12.72 -9.54
C GLN A 147 -4.23 11.61 -10.48
N LEU A 148 -4.41 10.40 -9.93
CA LEU A 148 -4.93 9.24 -10.63
C LEU A 148 -6.40 9.05 -10.28
N GLU A 149 -7.17 8.53 -11.21
CA GLU A 149 -8.56 8.13 -10.97
C GLU A 149 -8.77 6.68 -11.38
N SER A 150 -9.54 5.97 -10.59
CA SER A 150 -9.94 4.59 -10.89
C SER A 150 -11.40 4.36 -10.53
N TRP A 151 -12.03 3.46 -11.28
CA TRP A 151 -13.44 3.09 -11.12
C TRP A 151 -13.54 1.59 -10.88
N THR A 152 -14.44 1.21 -10.01
CA THR A 152 -14.82 -0.19 -9.78
C THR A 152 -16.31 -0.41 -9.93
#